data_4d92c1d1320f65640b1c662de07d0c31
#
_entry.id   4d92c1d1320f65640b1c662de07d0c31
#
_cell.length_a   1.000
_cell.length_b   1.000
_cell.length_c   1.000
_cell.angle_alpha   90.00
_cell.angle_beta   90.00
_cell.angle_gamma   90.00
#
_symmetry.space_group_name_H-M   'P 1'
#
loop_
_entity.id
_entity.type
_entity.pdbx_description
1 polymer ?
#
loop_
_entity_poly.entity_id
_entity_poly.type
_entity_poly.pdbx_seq_one_letter_code
_entity_poly.pdbx_strand_id
1 'polypeptide(L)'
;MIIAIRGPLYVSQIIFLFFPHPFSNFVSKYQIMSVATSRTGTENARISINQEKCTACGLCVKVCKDFSLIIEDNILKINQKPLFGCIGCGHCVAVCPHDAIAVNGRTLNPEDFSKLEKDNLPDYESINQLLLNRRSTRDFKDKPVQQEIIDKILAMASTAPMGLPPSDVGVMVLNSKEKVKQFSFDFIDLLERMKWMVSPASLTLMRPFMRKDDYLLFKSFVIPMVSFFTESRKRDENYLLYDAPLAMMFYGNMSDPADPYIAATYATLAAESLGLGACMIGSVGPFLKNTGKDFKRKYGLPSKMRDSIIVIFGYPQVKFSKTIKRSFERVYYV
;
A
#
# COMPACT_ATOMS: atom_id res chain seq x y z
N MET A 1 -8.80 4.41 -33.68
CA MET A 1 -8.80 5.71 -33.00
C MET A 1 -8.26 5.44 -31.61
N ILE A 2 -6.94 5.60 -31.43
CA ILE A 2 -6.21 5.29 -30.20
C ILE A 2 -6.25 6.54 -29.33
N ILE A 3 -7.03 6.49 -28.24
CA ILE A 3 -7.06 7.56 -27.24
C ILE A 3 -5.85 7.35 -26.34
N ALA A 4 -4.84 8.21 -26.52
CA ALA A 4 -3.68 8.27 -25.65
C ALA A 4 -4.09 8.80 -24.27
N ILE A 5 -4.11 7.94 -23.26
CA ILE A 5 -4.24 8.34 -21.85
C ILE A 5 -2.93 9.03 -21.44
N ARG A 6 -2.94 10.35 -21.42
CA ARG A 6 -1.86 11.19 -20.91
C ARG A 6 -2.04 11.32 -19.39
N GLY A 7 -1.39 10.43 -18.63
CA GLY A 7 -1.17 10.61 -17.20
C GLY A 7 0.31 10.95 -16.91
N PRO A 8 0.64 11.64 -15.82
CA PRO A 8 2.05 11.89 -15.47
C PRO A 8 2.73 10.56 -15.15
N LEU A 9 3.84 10.30 -15.83
CA LEU A 9 4.72 9.19 -15.48
C LEU A 9 5.31 9.47 -14.09
N TYR A 10 5.04 8.60 -13.14
CA TYR A 10 5.69 8.66 -11.83
C TYR A 10 7.21 8.55 -11.99
N VAL A 11 7.96 9.22 -11.12
CA VAL A 11 9.45 9.21 -11.05
C VAL A 11 10.01 7.78 -11.12
N SER A 12 9.25 6.77 -10.73
CA SER A 12 9.61 5.36 -10.81
C SER A 12 9.85 4.81 -12.22
N GLN A 13 9.30 5.44 -13.27
CA GLN A 13 9.48 4.96 -14.65
C GLN A 13 10.75 5.50 -15.30
N ILE A 14 11.31 6.61 -14.81
CA ILE A 14 12.51 7.22 -15.37
C ILE A 14 13.77 6.41 -15.02
N ILE A 15 13.77 5.74 -13.86
CA ILE A 15 14.87 4.85 -13.46
C ILE A 15 14.98 3.62 -14.39
N PHE A 16 13.90 3.25 -15.08
CA PHE A 16 13.89 2.15 -16.06
C PHE A 16 14.70 2.41 -17.31
N LEU A 17 14.93 3.68 -17.67
CA LEU A 17 15.69 4.05 -18.87
C LEU A 17 17.21 3.82 -18.73
N PHE A 18 17.71 3.55 -17.53
CA PHE A 18 19.14 3.39 -17.27
C PHE A 18 19.69 1.97 -17.33
N PHE A 19 18.82 0.99 -17.39
CA PHE A 19 19.22 -0.42 -17.54
C PHE A 19 18.38 -1.07 -18.63
N PRO A 20 18.84 -1.06 -19.91
CA PRO A 20 18.20 -1.86 -20.94
C PRO A 20 18.38 -3.31 -20.57
N HIS A 21 17.30 -3.99 -20.17
CA HIS A 21 17.27 -5.44 -20.11
C HIS A 21 17.35 -6.00 -21.53
N PRO A 22 18.29 -6.90 -21.84
CA PRO A 22 18.34 -7.62 -23.11
C PRO A 22 17.33 -8.77 -23.12
N PHE A 23 16.03 -8.47 -23.10
CA PHE A 23 14.97 -9.46 -23.31
C PHE A 23 13.75 -8.84 -23.99
N SER A 24 14.00 -8.30 -25.20
CA SER A 24 12.96 -8.18 -26.20
C SER A 24 13.08 -9.40 -27.12
N ASN A 25 12.30 -10.42 -26.87
CA ASN A 25 11.82 -11.44 -27.82
C ASN A 25 11.52 -12.73 -27.06
N PHE A 26 10.38 -12.80 -26.41
CA PHE A 26 9.67 -14.04 -26.18
C PHE A 26 8.19 -13.71 -25.89
N VAL A 27 7.48 -13.33 -26.93
CA VAL A 27 6.02 -13.47 -26.93
C VAL A 27 5.73 -14.90 -27.39
N SER A 28 5.87 -15.83 -26.47
CA SER A 28 5.38 -17.18 -26.66
C SER A 28 3.91 -17.22 -26.24
N LYS A 29 3.10 -17.64 -27.20
CA LYS A 29 1.71 -18.10 -27.15
C LYS A 29 1.19 -18.40 -25.73
N TYR A 30 0.16 -17.66 -25.32
CA TYR A 30 -0.95 -18.06 -24.43
C TYR A 30 -0.68 -19.17 -23.42
N GLN A 31 0.19 -18.95 -22.47
CA GLN A 31 -0.01 -19.46 -21.13
C GLN A 31 -0.96 -18.49 -20.46
N ILE A 32 -2.17 -18.94 -20.15
CA ILE A 32 -3.01 -18.31 -19.14
C ILE A 32 -2.14 -18.35 -17.89
N MET A 33 -1.47 -17.25 -17.62
CA MET A 33 -0.73 -17.11 -16.37
C MET A 33 -1.79 -17.24 -15.29
N SER A 34 -1.71 -18.34 -14.53
CA SER A 34 -2.38 -18.41 -13.25
C SER A 34 -2.15 -17.06 -12.57
N VAL A 35 -3.22 -16.38 -12.18
CA VAL A 35 -3.14 -15.10 -11.49
C VAL A 35 -2.07 -15.28 -10.43
N ALA A 36 -1.02 -14.47 -10.50
CA ALA A 36 0.07 -14.56 -9.55
C ALA A 36 -0.54 -14.41 -8.17
N THR A 37 -0.66 -15.55 -7.53
CA THR A 37 -1.28 -15.60 -6.22
C THR A 37 -0.42 -14.79 -5.28
N SER A 38 -1.05 -14.10 -4.36
CA SER A 38 -0.42 -13.28 -3.36
C SER A 38 0.79 -13.98 -2.71
N ARG A 39 1.55 -13.24 -1.93
CA ARG A 39 2.73 -13.67 -1.16
C ARG A 39 2.71 -15.07 -0.53
N THR A 40 1.56 -15.71 -0.42
CA THR A 40 1.36 -17.00 0.26
C THR A 40 1.52 -18.21 -0.65
N GLY A 41 2.02 -18.03 -1.86
CA GLY A 41 2.34 -19.13 -2.76
C GLY A 41 1.30 -19.39 -3.84
N THR A 42 1.47 -20.52 -4.52
CA THR A 42 0.68 -20.92 -5.70
C THR A 42 -0.57 -21.73 -5.35
N GLU A 43 -0.76 -22.08 -4.09
CA GLU A 43 -1.88 -22.93 -3.68
C GLU A 43 -3.17 -22.13 -3.58
N ASN A 44 -4.26 -22.72 -4.09
CA ASN A 44 -5.60 -22.20 -3.91
C ASN A 44 -6.07 -22.42 -2.46
N ALA A 45 -6.94 -21.53 -1.96
CA ALA A 45 -7.62 -21.77 -0.70
C ALA A 45 -8.58 -22.97 -0.86
N ARG A 46 -8.80 -23.71 0.23
CA ARG A 46 -9.69 -24.85 0.28
C ARG A 46 -11.03 -24.44 0.87
N ILE A 47 -12.10 -24.73 0.13
CA ILE A 47 -13.48 -24.52 0.60
C ILE A 47 -13.98 -25.83 1.19
N SER A 48 -14.63 -25.78 2.33
CA SER A 48 -15.40 -26.89 2.91
C SER A 48 -16.85 -26.46 3.11
N ILE A 49 -17.77 -27.42 2.89
CA ILE A 49 -19.22 -27.19 2.98
C ILE A 49 -19.79 -28.18 3.98
N ASN A 50 -20.45 -27.68 5.01
CA ASN A 50 -21.26 -28.50 5.90
C ASN A 50 -22.66 -28.62 5.31
N GLN A 51 -22.98 -29.79 4.73
CA GLN A 51 -24.23 -30.03 4.04
C GLN A 51 -25.45 -30.09 5.02
N GLU A 52 -25.24 -30.43 6.28
CA GLU A 52 -26.31 -30.46 7.29
C GLU A 52 -26.79 -29.03 7.64
N LYS A 53 -25.90 -28.06 7.61
CA LYS A 53 -26.22 -26.65 7.84
C LYS A 53 -26.64 -25.91 6.56
N CYS A 54 -26.34 -26.46 5.41
CA CYS A 54 -26.54 -25.78 4.12
C CYS A 54 -27.97 -25.86 3.65
N THR A 55 -28.64 -24.73 3.49
CA THR A 55 -29.99 -24.62 2.94
C THR A 55 -30.05 -24.41 1.42
N ALA A 56 -28.93 -24.51 0.74
CA ALA A 56 -28.79 -24.24 -0.70
C ALA A 56 -29.38 -22.89 -1.16
N CYS A 57 -29.33 -21.87 -0.31
CA CYS A 57 -29.94 -20.54 -0.57
C CYS A 57 -29.25 -19.74 -1.68
N GLY A 58 -28.09 -20.17 -2.18
CA GLY A 58 -27.38 -19.58 -3.32
C GLY A 58 -26.59 -18.31 -3.05
N LEU A 59 -26.63 -17.73 -1.85
CA LEU A 59 -25.92 -16.46 -1.56
C LEU A 59 -24.41 -16.56 -1.80
N CYS A 60 -23.80 -17.67 -1.39
CA CYS A 60 -22.37 -17.91 -1.59
C CYS A 60 -21.99 -18.06 -3.07
N VAL A 61 -22.85 -18.66 -3.87
CA VAL A 61 -22.66 -18.74 -5.33
C VAL A 61 -22.77 -17.35 -5.96
N LYS A 62 -23.74 -16.55 -5.53
CA LYS A 62 -23.97 -15.20 -6.03
C LYS A 62 -22.76 -14.27 -5.82
N VAL A 63 -22.06 -14.39 -4.69
CA VAL A 63 -20.90 -13.53 -4.37
C VAL A 63 -19.59 -14.06 -4.92
N CYS A 64 -19.48 -15.36 -5.25
CA CYS A 64 -18.28 -15.97 -5.76
C CYS A 64 -18.11 -15.66 -7.27
N LYS A 65 -17.27 -14.67 -7.59
CA LYS A 65 -17.03 -14.25 -8.98
C LYS A 65 -16.00 -15.11 -9.72
N ASP A 66 -15.37 -16.04 -9.03
CA ASP A 66 -14.53 -17.09 -9.61
C ASP A 66 -15.31 -18.35 -9.99
N PHE A 67 -16.58 -18.43 -9.62
CA PHE A 67 -17.43 -19.60 -9.84
C PHE A 67 -16.90 -20.88 -9.17
N SER A 68 -16.20 -20.75 -8.06
CA SER A 68 -15.71 -21.89 -7.27
C SER A 68 -16.85 -22.68 -6.58
N LEU A 69 -18.05 -22.10 -6.51
CA LEU A 69 -19.25 -22.70 -5.92
C LEU A 69 -20.38 -22.72 -6.95
N ILE A 70 -21.11 -23.83 -6.98
CA ILE A 70 -22.29 -24.04 -7.86
C ILE A 70 -23.41 -24.74 -7.07
N ILE A 71 -24.63 -24.60 -7.54
CA ILE A 71 -25.76 -25.41 -7.07
C ILE A 71 -26.18 -26.32 -8.21
N GLU A 72 -26.22 -27.63 -7.93
CA GLU A 72 -26.73 -28.68 -8.81
C GLU A 72 -27.65 -29.59 -7.99
N ASP A 73 -28.78 -29.93 -8.54
CA ASP A 73 -29.80 -30.78 -7.87
C ASP A 73 -30.19 -30.26 -6.48
N ASN A 74 -30.28 -28.93 -6.35
CA ASN A 74 -30.56 -28.26 -5.07
C ASN A 74 -29.52 -28.52 -3.96
N ILE A 75 -28.30 -28.88 -4.33
CA ILE A 75 -27.17 -29.12 -3.44
C ILE A 75 -26.04 -28.15 -3.79
N LEU A 76 -25.48 -27.50 -2.78
CA LEU A 76 -24.29 -26.67 -2.94
C LEU A 76 -23.07 -27.56 -3.13
N LYS A 77 -22.34 -27.35 -4.23
CA LYS A 77 -21.15 -28.13 -4.59
C LYS A 77 -19.96 -27.20 -4.88
N ILE A 78 -18.75 -27.74 -4.74
CA ILE A 78 -17.53 -27.08 -5.19
C ILE A 78 -17.39 -27.34 -6.69
N ASN A 79 -17.28 -26.26 -7.47
CA ASN A 79 -17.08 -26.35 -8.91
C ASN A 79 -15.69 -26.92 -9.22
N GLN A 80 -15.66 -27.97 -10.02
CA GLN A 80 -14.42 -28.63 -10.43
C GLN A 80 -13.71 -27.87 -11.59
N LYS A 81 -14.37 -26.90 -12.19
CA LYS A 81 -13.85 -26.07 -13.30
C LYS A 81 -14.08 -24.57 -12.99
N PRO A 82 -13.52 -24.03 -11.90
CA PRO A 82 -13.60 -22.62 -11.61
C PRO A 82 -12.77 -21.81 -12.62
N LEU A 83 -12.93 -20.49 -12.64
CA LEU A 83 -12.17 -19.63 -13.55
C LEU A 83 -10.67 -19.63 -13.20
N PHE A 84 -10.34 -19.41 -11.92
CA PHE A 84 -8.96 -19.33 -11.41
C PHE A 84 -8.69 -20.28 -10.24
N GLY A 85 -9.72 -20.79 -9.60
CA GLY A 85 -9.67 -21.44 -8.30
C GLY A 85 -9.83 -20.47 -7.13
N CYS A 86 -10.19 -20.99 -5.97
CA CYS A 86 -10.50 -20.14 -4.82
C CYS A 86 -9.32 -19.27 -4.42
N ILE A 87 -9.49 -17.96 -4.52
CA ILE A 87 -8.47 -16.95 -4.15
C ILE A 87 -8.44 -16.63 -2.65
N GLY A 88 -9.29 -17.26 -1.83
CA GLY A 88 -9.34 -16.99 -0.39
C GLY A 88 -9.88 -15.60 -0.04
N CYS A 89 -10.84 -15.07 -0.78
CA CYS A 89 -11.43 -13.75 -0.45
C CYS A 89 -12.41 -13.78 0.73
N GLY A 90 -12.89 -14.95 1.16
CA GLY A 90 -13.77 -15.12 2.32
C GLY A 90 -15.24 -14.69 2.13
N HIS A 91 -15.62 -14.10 1.00
CA HIS A 91 -16.98 -13.57 0.81
C HIS A 91 -18.09 -14.62 0.96
N CYS A 92 -17.83 -15.86 0.52
CA CYS A 92 -18.79 -16.96 0.65
C CYS A 92 -19.04 -17.35 2.12
N VAL A 93 -18.02 -17.25 2.97
CA VAL A 93 -18.16 -17.46 4.42
C VAL A 93 -18.92 -16.28 5.02
N ALA A 94 -18.48 -15.06 4.75
CA ALA A 94 -19.06 -13.84 5.33
C ALA A 94 -20.54 -13.62 4.98
N VAL A 95 -21.03 -14.18 3.86
CA VAL A 95 -22.43 -14.04 3.44
C VAL A 95 -23.33 -15.18 3.94
N CYS A 96 -22.76 -16.28 4.44
CA CYS A 96 -23.51 -17.46 4.83
C CYS A 96 -24.25 -17.28 6.17
N PRO A 97 -25.59 -17.22 6.20
CA PRO A 97 -26.32 -17.00 7.46
C PRO A 97 -26.34 -18.23 8.38
N HIS A 98 -25.94 -19.39 7.85
CA HIS A 98 -26.01 -20.68 8.57
C HIS A 98 -24.63 -21.24 8.94
N ASP A 99 -23.54 -20.45 8.73
CA ASP A 99 -22.16 -20.90 8.96
C ASP A 99 -21.86 -22.28 8.34
N ALA A 100 -22.40 -22.49 7.12
CA ALA A 100 -22.28 -23.75 6.40
C ALA A 100 -21.01 -23.86 5.55
N ILE A 101 -20.23 -22.77 5.42
CA ILE A 101 -19.04 -22.71 4.57
C ILE A 101 -17.85 -22.30 5.42
N ALA A 102 -16.73 -22.99 5.24
CA ALA A 102 -15.45 -22.57 5.74
C ALA A 102 -14.42 -22.49 4.59
N VAL A 103 -13.49 -21.56 4.72
CA VAL A 103 -12.36 -21.37 3.78
C VAL A 103 -11.07 -21.39 4.59
N ASN A 104 -10.12 -22.20 4.14
CA ASN A 104 -8.80 -22.31 4.77
C ASN A 104 -7.70 -22.19 3.71
N GLY A 105 -6.61 -21.55 4.07
CA GLY A 105 -5.44 -21.36 3.21
C GLY A 105 -5.34 -19.94 2.65
N ARG A 106 -4.19 -19.62 2.09
CA ARG A 106 -3.84 -18.28 1.62
C ARG A 106 -4.00 -17.19 2.69
N THR A 107 -3.62 -17.49 3.94
CA THR A 107 -3.72 -16.62 5.13
C THR A 107 -5.11 -16.53 5.79
N LEU A 108 -6.13 -17.22 5.28
CA LEU A 108 -7.43 -17.31 5.96
C LEU A 108 -7.54 -18.58 6.78
N ASN A 109 -8.16 -18.45 7.95
CA ASN A 109 -8.60 -19.54 8.80
C ASN A 109 -10.09 -19.36 9.12
N PRO A 110 -10.81 -20.43 9.45
CA PRO A 110 -12.23 -20.33 9.82
C PRO A 110 -12.51 -19.38 10.99
N GLU A 111 -11.54 -19.19 11.88
CA GLU A 111 -11.63 -18.34 13.07
C GLU A 111 -11.51 -16.84 12.74
N ASP A 112 -11.10 -16.47 11.54
CA ASP A 112 -10.94 -15.08 11.13
C ASP A 112 -12.26 -14.36 10.85
N PHE A 113 -13.40 -15.07 10.96
CA PHE A 113 -14.73 -14.55 10.66
C PHE A 113 -15.53 -14.31 11.94
N SER A 114 -15.94 -13.06 12.16
CA SER A 114 -16.80 -12.65 13.26
C SER A 114 -18.11 -12.04 12.75
N LYS A 115 -19.13 -12.00 13.60
CA LYS A 115 -20.37 -11.31 13.25
C LYS A 115 -20.16 -9.80 13.16
N LEU A 116 -20.78 -9.18 12.16
CA LEU A 116 -20.76 -7.73 12.01
C LEU A 116 -21.62 -7.08 13.10
N GLU A 117 -21.04 -6.10 13.79
CA GLU A 117 -21.76 -5.21 14.71
C GLU A 117 -22.33 -4.03 13.91
N LYS A 118 -23.61 -4.10 13.57
CA LYS A 118 -24.27 -3.08 12.74
C LYS A 118 -24.75 -1.87 13.53
N ASP A 119 -24.96 -2.02 14.82
CA ASP A 119 -25.56 -0.97 15.67
C ASP A 119 -24.58 0.14 16.04
N ASN A 120 -23.27 -0.09 15.87
CA ASN A 120 -22.20 0.83 16.21
C ASN A 120 -21.53 1.49 14.97
N LEU A 121 -22.19 1.47 13.83
CA LEU A 121 -21.63 2.13 12.62
C LEU A 121 -21.68 3.65 12.78
N PRO A 122 -20.57 4.37 12.55
CA PRO A 122 -20.57 5.83 12.54
C PRO A 122 -21.45 6.35 11.41
N ASP A 123 -22.15 7.45 11.66
CA ASP A 123 -22.90 8.15 10.64
C ASP A 123 -21.99 8.96 9.68
N TYR A 124 -22.58 9.49 8.62
CA TYR A 124 -21.85 10.29 7.63
C TYR A 124 -21.11 11.47 8.27
N GLU A 125 -21.76 12.19 9.19
CA GLU A 125 -21.18 13.40 9.79
C GLU A 125 -19.96 13.07 10.64
N SER A 126 -20.00 12.01 11.41
CA SER A 126 -18.87 11.53 12.20
C SER A 126 -17.65 11.18 11.33
N ILE A 127 -17.88 10.46 10.22
CA ILE A 127 -16.82 10.15 9.26
C ILE A 127 -16.31 11.41 8.58
N ASN A 128 -17.21 12.30 8.13
CA ASN A 128 -16.86 13.55 7.48
C ASN A 128 -16.00 14.44 8.38
N GLN A 129 -16.35 14.56 9.66
CA GLN A 129 -15.54 15.31 10.63
C GLN A 129 -14.15 14.73 10.81
N LEU A 130 -14.00 13.40 10.90
CA LEU A 130 -12.69 12.73 10.95
C LEU A 130 -11.84 13.10 9.73
N LEU A 131 -12.41 13.05 8.53
CA LEU A 131 -11.72 13.37 7.28
C LEU A 131 -11.34 14.86 7.20
N LEU A 132 -12.22 15.74 7.64
CA LEU A 132 -11.99 17.19 7.67
C LEU A 132 -10.94 17.60 8.71
N ASN A 133 -10.81 16.91 9.82
CA ASN A 133 -9.81 17.19 10.86
C ASN A 133 -8.41 16.72 10.48
N ARG A 134 -8.29 15.62 9.76
CA ARG A 134 -7.00 15.03 9.40
C ARG A 134 -6.11 16.00 8.61
N ARG A 135 -4.88 16.18 9.07
CA ARG A 135 -3.83 17.00 8.42
C ARG A 135 -2.52 16.23 8.28
N SER A 136 -1.66 16.71 7.40
CA SER A 136 -0.28 16.27 7.32
C SER A 136 0.54 16.90 8.44
N THR A 137 0.65 16.21 9.56
CA THR A 137 1.38 16.64 10.75
C THR A 137 2.85 16.26 10.61
N ARG A 138 3.76 17.22 10.86
CA ARG A 138 5.21 17.07 10.77
C ARG A 138 5.93 17.59 12.00
N ASP A 139 5.19 18.07 12.97
CA ASP A 139 5.70 18.60 14.24
C ASP A 139 5.03 17.84 15.38
N PHE A 140 5.83 17.06 16.10
CA PHE A 140 5.37 16.10 17.09
C PHE A 140 5.93 16.40 18.46
N LYS A 141 5.14 16.08 19.48
CA LYS A 141 5.61 16.07 20.87
C LYS A 141 6.67 14.98 21.03
N ASP A 142 7.64 15.23 21.89
CA ASP A 142 8.64 14.21 22.26
C ASP A 142 8.00 13.20 23.22
N LYS A 143 7.12 12.38 22.67
CA LYS A 143 6.36 11.36 23.39
C LYS A 143 6.29 10.10 22.52
N PRO A 144 6.75 8.94 23.01
CA PRO A 144 6.66 7.69 22.28
C PRO A 144 5.21 7.27 22.05
N VAL A 145 4.94 6.60 20.92
CA VAL A 145 3.66 5.98 20.65
C VAL A 145 3.65 4.58 21.27
N GLN A 146 2.66 4.31 22.10
CA GLN A 146 2.53 3.03 22.81
C GLN A 146 2.21 1.90 21.85
N GLN A 147 2.70 0.68 22.16
CA GLN A 147 2.53 -0.50 21.29
C GLN A 147 1.06 -0.80 21.02
N GLU A 148 0.18 -0.67 22.01
CA GLU A 148 -1.27 -0.88 21.84
C GLU A 148 -1.87 0.05 20.77
N ILE A 149 -1.41 1.29 20.68
CA ILE A 149 -1.87 2.25 19.65
C ILE A 149 -1.33 1.85 18.28
N ILE A 150 -0.08 1.39 18.22
CA ILE A 150 0.54 0.86 16.99
C ILE A 150 -0.28 -0.32 16.46
N ASP A 151 -0.63 -1.26 17.34
CA ASP A 151 -1.40 -2.46 17.00
C ASP A 151 -2.82 -2.10 16.51
N LYS A 152 -3.49 -1.13 17.11
CA LYS A 152 -4.78 -0.60 16.65
C LYS A 152 -4.68 0.04 15.26
N ILE A 153 -3.62 0.79 14.99
CA ILE A 153 -3.38 1.37 13.64
C ILE A 153 -3.18 0.25 12.61
N LEU A 154 -2.38 -0.76 12.93
CA LEU A 154 -2.14 -1.89 12.05
C LEU A 154 -3.42 -2.71 11.80
N ALA A 155 -4.21 -2.96 12.84
CA ALA A 155 -5.48 -3.66 12.74
C ALA A 155 -6.46 -2.93 11.81
N MET A 156 -6.63 -1.61 11.96
CA MET A 156 -7.46 -0.83 11.04
C MET A 156 -6.89 -0.79 9.62
N ALA A 157 -5.58 -0.62 9.47
CA ALA A 157 -4.93 -0.59 8.15
C ALA A 157 -5.09 -1.92 7.40
N SER A 158 -5.12 -3.04 8.10
CA SER A 158 -5.31 -4.37 7.50
C SER A 158 -6.71 -4.59 6.91
N THR A 159 -7.70 -3.79 7.30
CA THR A 159 -9.07 -3.83 6.73
C THR A 159 -9.18 -3.11 5.39
N ALA A 160 -8.13 -2.46 4.91
CA ALA A 160 -8.12 -1.75 3.64
C ALA A 160 -8.48 -2.69 2.47
N PRO A 161 -9.35 -2.26 1.53
CA PRO A 161 -9.66 -3.05 0.36
C PRO A 161 -8.42 -3.24 -0.50
N MET A 162 -8.19 -4.47 -0.97
CA MET A 162 -7.05 -4.86 -1.78
C MET A 162 -7.50 -5.30 -3.16
N GLY A 163 -6.66 -5.07 -4.16
CA GLY A 163 -6.95 -5.46 -5.54
C GLY A 163 -7.10 -6.97 -5.71
N LEU A 164 -6.25 -7.75 -5.03
CA LEU A 164 -6.33 -9.21 -4.97
C LEU A 164 -6.20 -9.68 -3.52
N PRO A 165 -7.25 -10.25 -2.93
CA PRO A 165 -7.14 -10.88 -1.61
C PRO A 165 -6.41 -12.23 -1.67
N PRO A 166 -5.76 -12.67 -0.59
CA PRO A 166 -5.40 -11.85 0.56
C PRO A 166 -4.32 -10.83 0.22
N SER A 167 -4.23 -9.77 1.00
CA SER A 167 -3.23 -8.71 0.79
C SER A 167 -1.80 -9.24 0.80
N ASP A 168 -0.96 -8.72 -0.11
CA ASP A 168 0.49 -8.89 -0.06
C ASP A 168 1.23 -7.61 0.39
N VAL A 169 0.49 -6.66 0.94
CA VAL A 169 1.06 -5.46 1.54
C VAL A 169 1.81 -5.82 2.82
N GLY A 170 3.10 -5.59 2.81
CA GLY A 170 3.93 -5.68 4.00
C GLY A 170 4.03 -4.32 4.69
N VAL A 171 4.26 -4.35 6.01
CA VAL A 171 4.47 -3.14 6.81
C VAL A 171 5.75 -3.29 7.62
N MET A 172 6.68 -2.35 7.44
CA MET A 172 7.85 -2.20 8.30
C MET A 172 7.56 -1.09 9.32
N VAL A 173 7.73 -1.39 10.61
CA VAL A 173 7.45 -0.45 11.70
C VAL A 173 8.75 0.02 12.35
N LEU A 174 8.94 1.33 12.42
CA LEU A 174 10.01 2.01 13.15
C LEU A 174 9.38 2.65 14.39
N ASN A 175 9.40 1.96 15.51
CA ASN A 175 8.62 2.27 16.73
C ASN A 175 9.37 3.12 17.76
N SER A 176 10.38 3.87 17.34
CA SER A 176 11.02 4.89 18.19
C SER A 176 11.63 6.00 17.34
N LYS A 177 11.81 7.16 17.95
CA LYS A 177 12.43 8.35 17.33
C LYS A 177 13.85 8.04 16.81
N GLU A 178 14.61 7.28 17.56
CA GLU A 178 15.97 6.88 17.20
C GLU A 178 16.00 5.99 15.97
N LYS A 179 15.09 5.00 15.89
CA LYS A 179 14.95 4.12 14.71
C LYS A 179 14.49 4.92 13.47
N VAL A 180 13.57 5.85 13.65
CA VAL A 180 13.10 6.73 12.58
C VAL A 180 14.23 7.63 12.09
N LYS A 181 15.00 8.24 13.00
CA LYS A 181 16.16 9.07 12.68
C LYS A 181 17.25 8.26 11.97
N GLN A 182 17.57 7.08 12.49
CA GLN A 182 18.57 6.18 11.88
C GLN A 182 18.17 5.77 10.46
N PHE A 183 16.91 5.35 10.26
CA PHE A 183 16.40 5.02 8.93
C PHE A 183 16.50 6.21 7.96
N SER A 184 16.09 7.38 8.42
CA SER A 184 16.14 8.62 7.65
C SER A 184 17.57 8.93 7.21
N PHE A 185 18.51 8.85 8.11
CA PHE A 185 19.92 9.15 7.86
C PHE A 185 20.59 8.13 6.95
N ASP A 186 20.34 6.84 7.15
CA ASP A 186 20.81 5.79 6.23
C ASP A 186 20.27 5.97 4.81
N PHE A 187 19.00 6.42 4.70
CA PHE A 187 18.42 6.70 3.39
C PHE A 187 19.03 7.93 2.74
N ILE A 188 19.31 8.99 3.51
CA ILE A 188 19.98 10.18 3.00
C ILE A 188 21.41 9.83 2.55
N ASP A 189 22.13 9.02 3.31
CA ASP A 189 23.46 8.51 2.95
C ASP A 189 23.40 7.67 1.65
N LEU A 190 22.33 6.92 1.41
CA LEU A 190 22.08 6.25 0.14
C LEU A 190 21.87 7.25 -1.01
N LEU A 191 21.06 8.30 -0.79
CA LEU A 191 20.84 9.36 -1.79
C LEU A 191 22.14 10.10 -2.13
N GLU A 192 22.99 10.36 -1.15
CA GLU A 192 24.28 11.02 -1.38
C GLU A 192 25.19 10.19 -2.28
N ARG A 193 25.29 8.88 -2.06
CA ARG A 193 26.02 7.96 -2.95
C ARG A 193 25.48 7.96 -4.38
N MET A 194 24.19 8.24 -4.56
CA MET A 194 23.53 8.29 -5.86
C MET A 194 23.52 9.70 -6.47
N LYS A 195 24.05 10.72 -5.78
CA LYS A 195 24.00 12.13 -6.20
C LYS A 195 24.62 12.38 -7.58
N TRP A 196 25.62 11.57 -7.95
CA TRP A 196 26.23 11.66 -9.29
C TRP A 196 25.21 11.40 -10.42
N MET A 197 24.21 10.54 -10.20
CA MET A 197 23.17 10.23 -11.20
C MET A 197 22.24 11.42 -11.48
N VAL A 198 22.09 12.31 -10.52
CA VAL A 198 21.24 13.51 -10.64
C VAL A 198 22.07 14.79 -10.71
N SER A 199 23.37 14.67 -11.04
CA SER A 199 24.24 15.84 -11.25
C SER A 199 23.78 16.66 -12.47
N PRO A 200 24.09 17.97 -12.54
CA PRO A 200 23.77 18.80 -13.70
C PRO A 200 24.32 18.23 -15.02
N ALA A 201 25.50 17.63 -14.99
CA ALA A 201 26.12 17.00 -16.17
C ALA A 201 25.31 15.76 -16.61
N SER A 202 25.00 14.85 -15.69
CA SER A 202 24.18 13.66 -15.98
C SER A 202 22.79 14.06 -16.48
N LEU A 203 22.16 15.06 -15.86
CA LEU A 203 20.84 15.53 -16.26
C LEU A 203 20.88 16.16 -17.69
N THR A 204 21.92 16.86 -18.03
CA THR A 204 22.11 17.42 -19.40
C THR A 204 22.28 16.30 -20.43
N LEU A 205 23.06 15.29 -20.12
CA LEU A 205 23.25 14.11 -20.97
C LEU A 205 21.96 13.31 -21.18
N MET A 206 21.13 13.22 -20.15
CA MET A 206 19.88 12.50 -20.20
C MET A 206 18.73 13.27 -20.86
N ARG A 207 18.85 14.58 -20.97
CA ARG A 207 17.79 15.47 -21.48
C ARG A 207 17.14 15.01 -22.80
N PRO A 208 17.86 14.50 -23.81
CA PRO A 208 17.24 14.02 -25.05
C PRO A 208 16.29 12.84 -24.86
N PHE A 209 16.46 12.05 -23.80
CA PHE A 209 15.71 10.84 -23.49
C PHE A 209 14.61 11.06 -22.44
N MET A 210 14.54 12.29 -21.87
CA MET A 210 13.55 12.65 -20.84
C MET A 210 12.43 13.50 -21.44
N ARG A 211 11.22 13.29 -20.91
CA ARG A 211 10.11 14.22 -21.17
C ARG A 211 10.43 15.58 -20.52
N LYS A 212 9.91 16.64 -21.10
CA LYS A 212 10.14 18.02 -20.61
C LYS A 212 9.74 18.18 -19.13
N ASP A 213 8.58 17.62 -18.77
CA ASP A 213 8.03 17.74 -17.41
C ASP A 213 8.89 16.98 -16.39
N ASP A 214 9.40 15.80 -16.77
CA ASP A 214 10.27 14.99 -15.92
C ASP A 214 11.63 15.72 -15.71
N TYR A 215 12.19 16.29 -16.76
CA TYR A 215 13.42 17.10 -16.67
C TYR A 215 13.22 18.29 -15.72
N LEU A 216 12.10 19.00 -15.83
CA LEU A 216 11.79 20.13 -14.97
C LEU A 216 11.60 19.68 -13.51
N LEU A 217 10.92 18.55 -13.29
CA LEU A 217 10.75 17.96 -11.95
C LEU A 217 12.11 17.64 -11.31
N PHE A 218 13.01 16.99 -12.05
CA PHE A 218 14.35 16.69 -11.54
C PHE A 218 15.13 17.94 -11.20
N LYS A 219 15.16 18.91 -12.13
CA LYS A 219 15.94 20.15 -11.99
C LYS A 219 15.42 21.04 -10.86
N SER A 220 14.09 21.21 -10.76
CA SER A 220 13.48 22.19 -9.84
C SER A 220 13.10 21.62 -8.48
N PHE A 221 12.98 20.29 -8.35
CA PHE A 221 12.54 19.65 -7.12
C PHE A 221 13.49 18.57 -6.62
N VAL A 222 13.80 17.53 -7.43
CA VAL A 222 14.56 16.37 -6.93
C VAL A 222 15.97 16.75 -6.52
N ILE A 223 16.71 17.48 -7.36
CA ILE A 223 18.10 17.90 -7.09
C ILE A 223 18.17 18.82 -5.85
N PRO A 224 17.37 19.90 -5.76
CA PRO A 224 17.35 20.74 -4.57
C PRO A 224 16.97 19.97 -3.29
N MET A 225 15.99 19.06 -3.38
CA MET A 225 15.55 18.23 -2.26
C MET A 225 16.69 17.33 -1.76
N VAL A 226 17.39 16.60 -2.65
CA VAL A 226 18.53 15.76 -2.27
C VAL A 226 19.64 16.59 -1.64
N SER A 227 19.96 17.76 -2.21
CA SER A 227 20.95 18.66 -1.65
C SER A 227 20.56 19.17 -0.26
N PHE A 228 19.30 19.54 -0.06
CA PHE A 228 18.78 19.98 1.23
C PHE A 228 18.89 18.87 2.30
N PHE A 229 18.47 17.64 1.98
CA PHE A 229 18.54 16.54 2.93
C PHE A 229 20.00 16.18 3.27
N THR A 230 20.91 16.16 2.31
CA THR A 230 22.33 15.86 2.57
C THR A 230 22.99 16.93 3.44
N GLU A 231 22.66 18.22 3.25
CA GLU A 231 23.18 19.30 4.09
C GLU A 231 22.56 19.26 5.50
N SER A 232 21.26 19.01 5.61
CA SER A 232 20.59 18.87 6.91
C SER A 232 21.14 17.67 7.70
N ARG A 233 21.42 16.55 7.03
CA ARG A 233 22.07 15.37 7.63
C ARG A 233 23.41 15.71 8.29
N LYS A 234 24.23 16.58 7.66
CA LYS A 234 25.51 17.02 8.23
C LYS A 234 25.36 17.83 9.52
N ARG A 235 24.20 18.49 9.68
CA ARG A 235 23.85 19.25 10.90
C ARG A 235 23.05 18.43 11.93
N ASP A 236 22.94 17.11 11.71
CA ASP A 236 22.16 16.19 12.53
C ASP A 236 20.65 16.48 12.55
N GLU A 237 20.13 17.18 11.53
CA GLU A 237 18.71 17.56 11.38
C GLU A 237 17.98 16.54 10.49
N ASN A 238 16.82 16.06 10.93
CA ASN A 238 16.02 15.06 10.22
C ASN A 238 14.77 15.70 9.58
N TYR A 239 14.92 16.34 8.45
CA TYR A 239 13.80 16.88 7.67
C TYR A 239 13.15 15.86 6.71
N LEU A 240 13.64 14.64 6.61
CA LEU A 240 13.01 13.61 5.79
C LEU A 240 11.79 13.00 6.52
N LEU A 241 11.98 12.60 7.79
CA LEU A 241 10.93 11.98 8.62
C LEU A 241 10.62 12.79 9.89
N TYR A 242 11.13 14.03 10.00
CA TYR A 242 10.74 15.05 10.98
C TYR A 242 10.87 14.60 12.44
N ASP A 243 11.85 13.74 12.75
CA ASP A 243 12.04 13.15 14.09
C ASP A 243 10.77 12.58 14.72
N ALA A 244 9.91 12.02 13.87
CA ALA A 244 8.66 11.43 14.32
C ALA A 244 8.94 10.26 15.28
N PRO A 245 8.12 10.07 16.34
CA PRO A 245 8.28 8.97 17.29
C PRO A 245 7.89 7.60 16.71
N LEU A 246 7.20 7.57 15.57
CA LEU A 246 6.78 6.35 14.88
C LEU A 246 6.76 6.59 13.36
N ALA A 247 7.25 5.63 12.60
CA ALA A 247 7.03 5.58 11.15
C ALA A 247 6.68 4.15 10.71
N MET A 248 5.82 4.05 9.71
CA MET A 248 5.45 2.79 9.08
C MET A 248 5.66 2.89 7.58
N MET A 249 6.36 1.93 7.00
CA MET A 249 6.52 1.80 5.56
C MET A 249 5.63 0.69 5.04
N PHE A 250 4.62 1.06 4.27
CA PHE A 250 3.74 0.15 3.56
C PHE A 250 4.35 -0.16 2.20
N TYR A 251 4.47 -1.42 1.84
CA TYR A 251 5.09 -1.84 0.58
C TYR A 251 4.39 -3.06 -0.01
N GLY A 252 4.30 -3.12 -1.33
CA GLY A 252 3.78 -4.26 -2.09
C GLY A 252 4.86 -4.88 -2.96
N ASN A 253 4.77 -6.18 -3.18
CA ASN A 253 5.66 -6.92 -4.07
C ASN A 253 4.99 -7.24 -5.40
N MET A 254 3.82 -7.89 -5.37
CA MET A 254 3.05 -8.32 -6.53
C MET A 254 1.65 -7.70 -6.59
N SER A 255 1.21 -7.07 -5.50
CA SER A 255 -0.08 -6.42 -5.36
C SER A 255 -0.32 -5.33 -6.41
N ASP A 256 -1.55 -4.88 -6.49
CA ASP A 256 -1.88 -3.65 -7.21
C ASP A 256 -1.03 -2.48 -6.64
N PRO A 257 -0.47 -1.63 -7.51
CA PRO A 257 0.29 -0.46 -7.07
C PRO A 257 -0.44 0.44 -6.07
N ALA A 258 -1.77 0.44 -6.09
CA ALA A 258 -2.60 1.23 -5.17
C ALA A 258 -2.67 0.65 -3.75
N ASP A 259 -2.52 -0.67 -3.57
CA ASP A 259 -2.75 -1.34 -2.29
C ASP A 259 -1.93 -0.76 -1.12
N PRO A 260 -0.59 -0.52 -1.24
CA PRO A 260 0.16 0.11 -0.15
C PRO A 260 -0.33 1.51 0.21
N TYR A 261 -0.79 2.29 -0.77
CA TYR A 261 -1.30 3.64 -0.54
C TYR A 261 -2.69 3.62 0.11
N ILE A 262 -3.54 2.66 -0.25
CA ILE A 262 -4.85 2.48 0.37
C ILE A 262 -4.67 2.08 1.84
N ALA A 263 -3.83 1.08 2.14
CA ALA A 263 -3.52 0.67 3.51
C ALA A 263 -2.92 1.83 4.33
N ALA A 264 -1.98 2.59 3.75
CA ALA A 264 -1.41 3.78 4.38
C ALA A 264 -2.47 4.86 4.67
N THR A 265 -3.45 5.03 3.78
CA THR A 265 -4.57 5.96 3.99
C THR A 265 -5.40 5.52 5.20
N TYR A 266 -5.77 4.23 5.28
CA TYR A 266 -6.48 3.68 6.45
C TYR A 266 -5.68 3.88 7.74
N ALA A 267 -4.36 3.66 7.72
CA ALA A 267 -3.49 3.93 8.86
C ALA A 267 -3.53 5.41 9.30
N THR A 268 -3.59 6.38 8.36
CA THR A 268 -3.70 7.80 8.72
C THR A 268 -5.05 8.15 9.35
N LEU A 269 -6.14 7.49 8.92
CA LEU A 269 -7.46 7.67 9.51
C LEU A 269 -7.54 7.04 10.90
N ALA A 270 -6.95 5.85 11.07
CA ALA A 270 -6.79 5.22 12.37
C ALA A 270 -6.02 6.12 13.35
N ALA A 271 -4.91 6.68 12.92
CA ALA A 271 -4.10 7.58 13.73
C ALA A 271 -4.90 8.81 14.19
N GLU A 272 -5.65 9.46 13.29
CA GLU A 272 -6.49 10.61 13.62
C GLU A 272 -7.56 10.24 14.66
N SER A 273 -8.25 9.09 14.50
CA SER A 273 -9.25 8.63 15.46
C SER A 273 -8.67 8.31 16.83
N LEU A 274 -7.38 7.99 16.91
CA LEU A 274 -6.64 7.72 18.15
C LEU A 274 -5.93 8.96 18.72
N GLY A 275 -6.17 10.14 18.16
CA GLY A 275 -5.59 11.41 18.62
C GLY A 275 -4.13 11.63 18.20
N LEU A 276 -3.64 10.88 17.23
CA LEU A 276 -2.32 11.07 16.62
C LEU A 276 -2.44 11.90 15.34
N GLY A 277 -1.39 12.68 15.07
CA GLY A 277 -1.16 13.24 13.74
C GLY A 277 -0.37 12.29 12.86
N ALA A 278 -0.58 12.37 11.55
CA ALA A 278 0.15 11.57 10.58
C ALA A 278 0.52 12.37 9.33
N CYS A 279 1.59 11.95 8.62
CA CYS A 279 1.94 12.50 7.32
C CYS A 279 2.50 11.41 6.40
N MET A 280 1.98 11.33 5.17
CA MET A 280 2.55 10.48 4.13
C MET A 280 3.79 11.12 3.53
N ILE A 281 4.88 10.37 3.43
CA ILE A 281 6.18 10.79 2.87
C ILE A 281 6.43 10.00 1.59
N GLY A 282 6.20 10.65 0.45
CA GLY A 282 6.29 10.04 -0.87
C GLY A 282 7.71 9.97 -1.45
N SER A 283 8.70 10.63 -0.83
CA SER A 283 10.04 10.76 -1.38
C SER A 283 10.92 9.50 -1.28
N VAL A 284 10.59 8.55 -0.42
CA VAL A 284 11.42 7.36 -0.14
C VAL A 284 11.13 6.23 -1.13
N GLY A 285 9.84 5.90 -1.32
CA GLY A 285 9.41 4.75 -2.11
C GLY A 285 9.99 4.69 -3.52
N PRO A 286 9.90 5.75 -4.34
CA PRO A 286 10.41 5.77 -5.70
C PRO A 286 11.91 5.44 -5.81
N PHE A 287 12.72 5.92 -4.88
CA PHE A 287 14.17 5.63 -4.86
C PHE A 287 14.47 4.18 -4.48
N LEU A 288 13.68 3.58 -3.60
CA LEU A 288 13.89 2.19 -3.18
C LEU A 288 13.39 1.15 -4.18
N LYS A 289 12.55 1.53 -5.14
CA LYS A 289 11.96 0.57 -6.10
C LYS A 289 13.01 -0.29 -6.80
N ASN A 290 14.04 0.32 -7.36
CA ASN A 290 15.06 -0.36 -8.17
C ASN A 290 16.48 -0.29 -7.59
N THR A 291 16.65 0.34 -6.44
CA THR A 291 17.97 0.61 -5.86
C THR A 291 18.06 0.16 -4.40
N GLY A 292 19.20 0.39 -3.78
CA GLY A 292 19.35 0.23 -2.34
C GLY A 292 19.28 -1.21 -1.85
N LYS A 293 19.86 -2.19 -2.55
CA LYS A 293 19.83 -3.60 -2.13
C LYS A 293 20.35 -3.81 -0.71
N ASP A 294 21.46 -3.18 -0.35
CA ASP A 294 22.05 -3.30 0.99
C ASP A 294 21.21 -2.58 2.04
N PHE A 295 20.67 -1.41 1.69
CA PHE A 295 19.72 -0.69 2.52
C PHE A 295 18.47 -1.55 2.79
N LYS A 296 17.86 -2.12 1.74
CA LYS A 296 16.70 -3.01 1.89
C LYS A 296 17.01 -4.20 2.79
N ARG A 297 18.18 -4.83 2.61
CA ARG A 297 18.62 -5.95 3.46
C ARG A 297 18.76 -5.54 4.90
N LYS A 298 19.36 -4.37 5.19
CA LYS A 298 19.52 -3.83 6.55
C LYS A 298 18.18 -3.70 7.28
N TYR A 299 17.14 -3.33 6.56
CA TYR A 299 15.80 -3.08 7.11
C TYR A 299 14.81 -4.24 6.90
N GLY A 300 15.27 -5.41 6.46
CA GLY A 300 14.40 -6.57 6.21
C GLY A 300 13.38 -6.39 5.10
N LEU A 301 13.59 -5.40 4.22
CA LEU A 301 12.71 -5.12 3.10
C LEU A 301 12.98 -6.08 1.93
N PRO A 302 11.96 -6.47 1.16
CA PRO A 302 12.15 -7.35 0.00
C PRO A 302 13.06 -6.71 -1.04
N SER A 303 13.91 -7.54 -1.67
CA SER A 303 14.82 -7.10 -2.73
C SER A 303 14.06 -6.49 -3.93
N LYS A 304 12.95 -7.12 -4.29
CA LYS A 304 11.99 -6.63 -5.29
C LYS A 304 10.80 -6.02 -4.56
N MET A 305 10.67 -4.70 -4.63
CA MET A 305 9.58 -3.94 -4.05
C MET A 305 9.04 -3.02 -5.15
N ARG A 306 7.75 -3.16 -5.48
CA ARG A 306 7.16 -2.40 -6.61
C ARG A 306 6.81 -0.98 -6.19
N ASP A 307 5.95 -0.87 -5.21
CA ASP A 307 5.44 0.41 -4.74
C ASP A 307 5.47 0.46 -3.23
N SER A 308 5.71 1.64 -2.67
CA SER A 308 5.78 1.83 -1.23
C SER A 308 5.59 3.28 -0.84
N ILE A 309 5.10 3.48 0.38
CA ILE A 309 4.91 4.78 0.99
C ILE A 309 5.28 4.71 2.47
N ILE A 310 5.93 5.73 2.99
CA ILE A 310 6.14 5.88 4.43
C ILE A 310 5.08 6.81 4.99
N VAL A 311 4.56 6.47 6.15
CA VAL A 311 3.74 7.34 6.97
C VAL A 311 4.45 7.54 8.29
N ILE A 312 4.59 8.80 8.70
CA ILE A 312 5.08 9.18 10.03
C ILE A 312 3.90 9.49 10.94
N PHE A 313 4.04 9.19 12.22
CA PHE A 313 2.98 9.33 13.21
C PHE A 313 3.54 9.87 14.52
N GLY A 314 2.72 10.58 15.28
CA GLY A 314 3.05 11.03 16.64
C GLY A 314 1.96 11.93 17.20
N TYR A 315 2.09 12.29 18.48
CA TYR A 315 1.20 13.26 19.09
C TYR A 315 1.48 14.66 18.54
N PRO A 316 0.47 15.35 17.95
CA PRO A 316 0.70 16.66 17.35
C PRO A 316 1.18 17.70 18.37
N GLN A 317 2.22 18.45 18.02
CA GLN A 317 2.66 19.61 18.80
C GLN A 317 1.73 20.81 18.56
N VAL A 318 1.26 20.96 17.32
CA VAL A 318 0.37 22.03 16.87
C VAL A 318 -1.01 21.47 16.55
N LYS A 319 -2.06 22.17 17.02
CA LYS A 319 -3.45 21.87 16.68
C LYS A 319 -3.94 22.82 15.59
N PHE A 320 -4.54 22.26 14.53
CA PHE A 320 -5.17 23.06 13.49
C PHE A 320 -6.58 23.48 13.95
N SER A 321 -6.93 24.75 13.75
CA SER A 321 -8.23 25.32 14.13
C SER A 321 -9.21 25.43 12.96
N LYS A 322 -8.77 25.17 11.73
CA LYS A 322 -9.58 25.35 10.52
C LYS A 322 -9.42 24.16 9.57
N THR A 323 -10.48 23.84 8.87
CA THR A 323 -10.46 22.89 7.75
C THR A 323 -9.92 23.57 6.48
N ILE A 324 -9.47 22.79 5.53
CA ILE A 324 -9.07 23.27 4.19
C ILE A 324 -10.04 22.65 3.17
N LYS A 325 -10.79 23.50 2.47
CA LYS A 325 -11.66 23.07 1.38
C LYS A 325 -10.79 22.47 0.26
N ARG A 326 -11.15 21.27 -0.18
CA ARG A 326 -10.49 20.57 -1.29
C ARG A 326 -11.51 20.20 -2.34
N SER A 327 -11.09 20.13 -3.60
CA SER A 327 -11.90 19.70 -4.73
C SER A 327 -11.05 18.84 -5.66
N PHE A 328 -11.71 18.05 -6.47
CA PHE A 328 -11.06 17.43 -7.62
C PHE A 328 -10.78 18.48 -8.69
N GLU A 329 -9.74 18.29 -9.48
CA GLU A 329 -9.44 19.16 -10.63
C GLU A 329 -10.60 19.15 -11.64
N ARG A 330 -11.20 17.98 -11.84
CA ARG A 330 -12.30 17.81 -12.78
C ARG A 330 -13.18 16.61 -12.39
N VAL A 331 -14.49 16.80 -12.52
CA VAL A 331 -15.51 15.75 -12.40
C VAL A 331 -16.36 15.76 -13.66
N TYR A 332 -16.58 14.61 -14.27
CA TYR A 332 -17.44 14.44 -15.44
C TYR A 332 -18.60 13.51 -15.10
N TYR A 333 -19.74 13.88 -15.61
CA TYR A 333 -20.94 13.03 -15.64
C TYR A 333 -21.20 12.64 -17.10
N VAL A 334 -21.31 11.34 -17.37
CA VAL A 334 -21.55 10.75 -18.69
C VAL A 334 -22.81 9.91 -18.68
#